data_0f710a972d6f7ae560ec0851d43234cc
#
_entry.id   0f710a972d6f7ae560ec0851d43234cc
#
_cell.length_a   1.000
_cell.length_b   1.000
_cell.length_c   1.000
_cell.angle_alpha   90.00
_cell.angle_beta   90.00
_cell.angle_gamma   90.00
#
_symmetry.space_group_name_H-M   'P 1'
#
loop_
_entity.id
_entity.type
_entity.pdbx_description
1 polymer ?
#
loop_
_entity_poly.entity_id
_entity_poly.type
_entity_poly.pdbx_seq_one_letter_code
_entity_poly.pdbx_strand_id
1 'polypeptide(L)'
;VTFCTFCHRPASVHEFNFHYCPRCADERVSAKEAGRLGLKALRDLQRLGMEFSIQPSFRMSEGEDRSPERRHLVTGWCSHWTINGKVTRVEVVLRRGLPRVDAISTFVHELGHAYARGEGFNASDSLEEGFCNAISYFYLNRFVPGSERHRNVIVNRSDNYGAGFREAMTILRDEGMPALLCRLKEGKAQ
;
A
#
# COMPACT_ATOMS: atom_id res chain seq x y z
N VAL A 1 4.39 -29.63 3.44
CA VAL A 1 3.58 -28.98 2.38
C VAL A 1 3.85 -27.50 2.45
N THR A 2 4.35 -26.93 1.36
CA THR A 2 4.56 -25.48 1.24
C THR A 2 3.25 -24.82 0.81
N PHE A 3 2.94 -23.67 1.41
CA PHE A 3 1.71 -22.94 1.12
C PHE A 3 1.98 -21.67 0.29
N CYS A 4 1.03 -21.31 -0.53
CA CYS A 4 1.07 -20.08 -1.32
C CYS A 4 1.15 -18.86 -0.42
N THR A 5 2.12 -18.00 -0.68
CA THR A 5 2.35 -16.77 0.06
C THR A 5 1.10 -15.87 0.11
N PHE A 6 0.32 -15.88 -0.98
CA PHE A 6 -0.81 -14.98 -1.14
C PHE A 6 -2.16 -15.55 -0.70
N CYS A 7 -2.42 -16.84 -0.88
CA CYS A 7 -3.74 -17.40 -0.61
C CYS A 7 -3.75 -18.61 0.33
N HIS A 8 -2.60 -19.03 0.84
CA HIS A 8 -2.43 -20.16 1.77
C HIS A 8 -2.95 -21.52 1.26
N ARG A 9 -3.22 -21.65 -0.04
CA ARG A 9 -3.46 -22.95 -0.68
C ARG A 9 -2.12 -23.67 -0.90
N PRO A 10 -2.10 -24.99 -1.12
CA PRO A 10 -0.88 -25.69 -1.47
C PRO A 10 -0.17 -25.01 -2.65
N ALA A 11 1.13 -24.79 -2.50
CA ALA A 11 1.96 -24.15 -3.51
C ALA A 11 2.66 -25.19 -4.37
N SER A 12 2.84 -24.88 -5.66
CA SER A 12 3.54 -25.72 -6.64
C SER A 12 4.63 -24.96 -7.41
N VAL A 13 4.69 -23.63 -7.28
CA VAL A 13 5.68 -22.79 -7.98
C VAL A 13 6.42 -21.93 -6.96
N HIS A 14 7.73 -21.78 -7.13
CA HIS A 14 8.56 -20.87 -6.35
C HIS A 14 9.35 -19.96 -7.28
N GLU A 15 9.00 -18.66 -7.31
CA GLU A 15 9.67 -17.63 -8.10
C GLU A 15 9.63 -16.29 -7.35
N PHE A 16 10.54 -15.39 -7.64
CA PHE A 16 10.62 -14.03 -7.04
C PHE A 16 10.64 -14.06 -5.50
N ASN A 17 11.15 -15.13 -4.88
CA ASN A 17 11.09 -15.40 -3.45
C ASN A 17 9.65 -15.50 -2.88
N PHE A 18 8.69 -15.90 -3.70
CA PHE A 18 7.32 -16.21 -3.30
C PHE A 18 6.98 -17.65 -3.66
N HIS A 19 6.11 -18.26 -2.87
CA HIS A 19 5.48 -19.54 -3.18
C HIS A 19 4.08 -19.27 -3.73
N TYR A 20 3.74 -19.91 -4.85
CA TYR A 20 2.44 -19.72 -5.51
C TYR A 20 1.69 -21.04 -5.64
N CYS A 21 0.38 -21.01 -5.46
CA CYS A 21 -0.51 -21.99 -6.06
C CYS A 21 -0.68 -21.65 -7.56
N PRO A 22 -1.17 -22.58 -8.39
CA PRO A 22 -1.34 -22.35 -9.84
C PRO A 22 -2.11 -21.06 -10.14
N ARG A 23 -3.23 -20.82 -9.47
CA ARG A 23 -4.04 -19.62 -9.66
C ARG A 23 -3.27 -18.32 -9.42
N CYS A 24 -2.58 -18.20 -8.27
CA CYS A 24 -1.83 -16.98 -7.95
C CYS A 24 -0.62 -16.80 -8.88
N ALA A 25 -0.06 -17.89 -9.42
CA ALA A 25 0.99 -17.82 -10.43
C ALA A 25 0.45 -17.23 -11.75
N ASP A 26 -0.74 -17.64 -12.17
CA ASP A 26 -1.38 -17.16 -13.41
C ASP A 26 -1.86 -15.70 -13.28
N GLU A 27 -2.25 -15.26 -12.08
CA GLU A 27 -2.74 -13.91 -11.80
C GLU A 27 -1.61 -12.87 -11.62
N ARG A 28 -0.34 -13.22 -11.78
CA ARG A 28 0.80 -12.29 -11.63
C ARG A 28 0.77 -11.17 -12.67
N VAL A 29 1.00 -9.95 -12.21
CA VAL A 29 1.04 -8.79 -13.09
C VAL A 29 2.39 -8.63 -13.77
N SER A 30 2.38 -8.29 -15.05
CA SER A 30 3.58 -7.85 -15.79
C SER A 30 3.94 -6.40 -15.44
N ALA A 31 5.17 -5.96 -15.75
CA ALA A 31 5.58 -4.57 -15.54
C ALA A 31 4.67 -3.56 -16.26
N LYS A 32 4.24 -3.88 -17.49
CA LYS A 32 3.32 -3.04 -18.26
C LYS A 32 1.94 -2.96 -17.59
N GLU A 33 1.44 -4.06 -17.08
CA GLU A 33 0.16 -4.09 -16.36
C GLU A 33 0.26 -3.37 -15.02
N ALA A 34 1.32 -3.57 -14.27
CA ALA A 34 1.57 -2.88 -13.02
C ALA A 34 1.56 -1.35 -13.21
N GLY A 35 2.24 -0.83 -14.23
CA GLY A 35 2.19 0.60 -14.56
C GLY A 35 0.77 1.10 -14.86
N ARG A 36 -0.05 0.31 -15.57
CA ARG A 36 -1.46 0.66 -15.83
C ARG A 36 -2.30 0.67 -14.56
N LEU A 37 -2.09 -0.31 -13.67
CA LEU A 37 -2.79 -0.42 -12.40
C LEU A 37 -2.44 0.75 -11.48
N GLY A 38 -1.16 1.11 -11.36
CA GLY A 38 -0.72 2.26 -10.58
C GLY A 38 -1.32 3.58 -11.07
N LEU A 39 -1.27 3.82 -12.38
CA LEU A 39 -1.89 5.01 -12.99
C LEU A 39 -3.41 5.03 -12.83
N LYS A 40 -4.07 3.87 -12.89
CA LYS A 40 -5.52 3.79 -12.64
C LYS A 40 -5.81 4.12 -11.18
N ALA A 41 -5.10 3.51 -10.23
CA ALA A 41 -5.30 3.75 -8.81
C ALA A 41 -5.09 5.23 -8.46
N LEU A 42 -4.03 5.86 -8.97
CA LEU A 42 -3.78 7.29 -8.78
C LEU A 42 -4.95 8.16 -9.27
N ARG A 43 -5.41 7.93 -10.51
CA ARG A 43 -6.55 8.68 -11.06
C ARG A 43 -7.85 8.48 -10.29
N ASP A 44 -8.10 7.27 -9.82
CA ASP A 44 -9.30 6.98 -9.03
C ASP A 44 -9.24 7.68 -7.67
N LEU A 45 -8.08 7.71 -6.99
CA LEU A 45 -7.88 8.44 -5.74
C LEU A 45 -8.02 9.95 -5.94
N GLN A 46 -7.48 10.50 -7.04
CA GLN A 46 -7.67 11.91 -7.41
C GLN A 46 -9.15 12.27 -7.60
N ARG A 47 -9.92 11.41 -8.27
CA ARG A 47 -11.38 11.58 -8.42
C ARG A 47 -12.14 11.50 -7.09
N LEU A 48 -11.57 10.85 -6.08
CA LEU A 48 -12.11 10.81 -4.74
C LEU A 48 -11.65 12.01 -3.87
N GLY A 49 -10.94 12.98 -4.45
CA GLY A 49 -10.51 14.21 -3.78
C GLY A 49 -9.13 14.14 -3.15
N MET A 50 -8.34 13.10 -3.40
CA MET A 50 -6.93 13.08 -2.98
C MET A 50 -6.07 13.82 -4.01
N GLU A 51 -5.82 15.09 -3.79
CA GLU A 51 -4.96 15.90 -4.64
C GLU A 51 -3.49 15.69 -4.26
N PHE A 52 -2.73 15.05 -5.16
CA PHE A 52 -1.31 14.81 -4.96
C PHE A 52 -0.51 16.05 -5.36
N SER A 53 0.06 16.75 -4.39
CA SER A 53 0.95 17.91 -4.63
C SER A 53 2.21 17.53 -5.42
N ILE A 54 2.64 16.27 -5.30
CA ILE A 54 3.73 15.68 -6.09
C ILE A 54 3.21 14.43 -6.77
N GLN A 55 3.23 14.42 -8.10
CA GLN A 55 2.80 13.26 -8.88
C GLN A 55 3.81 12.11 -8.71
N PRO A 56 3.40 10.95 -8.17
CA PRO A 56 4.30 9.82 -8.01
C PRO A 56 4.63 9.17 -9.35
N SER A 57 5.88 8.74 -9.50
CA SER A 57 6.29 7.81 -10.55
C SER A 57 6.13 6.37 -10.09
N PHE A 58 6.04 5.43 -11.04
CA PHE A 58 5.85 4.01 -10.74
C PHE A 58 6.98 3.18 -11.32
N ARG A 59 7.51 2.25 -10.53
CA ARG A 59 8.52 1.28 -10.96
C ARG A 59 8.20 -0.11 -10.42
N MET A 60 8.56 -1.13 -11.18
CA MET A 60 8.60 -2.51 -10.70
C MET A 60 10.05 -2.88 -10.36
N SER A 61 10.26 -3.41 -9.16
CA SER A 61 11.58 -3.91 -8.72
C SER A 61 11.83 -5.29 -9.31
N GLU A 62 13.06 -5.53 -9.77
CA GLU A 62 13.50 -6.85 -10.29
C GLU A 62 13.72 -7.90 -9.18
N GLY A 63 13.49 -7.57 -7.92
CA GLY A 63 13.48 -8.54 -6.82
C GLY A 63 14.76 -8.58 -5.98
N GLU A 64 15.74 -7.72 -6.22
CA GLU A 64 17.01 -7.69 -5.49
C GLU A 64 17.09 -6.66 -4.35
N ASP A 65 16.00 -6.06 -3.94
CA ASP A 65 16.05 -5.15 -2.79
C ASP A 65 16.27 -5.95 -1.49
N ARG A 66 17.54 -6.20 -1.27
CA ARG A 66 18.10 -6.81 -0.07
C ARG A 66 18.16 -5.76 1.04
N SER A 67 17.07 -5.57 1.76
CA SER A 67 17.23 -5.15 3.15
C SER A 67 17.32 -6.42 4.00
N PRO A 68 18.51 -6.79 4.48
CA PRO A 68 18.71 -7.99 5.30
C PRO A 68 17.94 -7.93 6.62
N GLU A 69 17.51 -6.75 7.02
CA GLU A 69 16.91 -6.46 8.33
C GLU A 69 15.38 -6.62 8.35
N ARG A 70 14.71 -6.68 7.19
CA ARG A 70 13.26 -6.82 7.15
C ARG A 70 12.84 -8.28 7.06
N ARG A 71 12.54 -8.87 8.22
CA ARG A 71 11.98 -10.25 8.35
C ARG A 71 10.60 -10.40 7.74
N HIS A 72 9.95 -9.31 7.30
CA HIS A 72 8.63 -9.34 6.67
C HIS A 72 8.74 -9.21 5.17
N LEU A 73 7.88 -9.93 4.47
CA LEU A 73 7.80 -9.91 3.03
C LEU A 73 7.28 -8.55 2.55
N VAL A 74 8.19 -7.70 2.09
CA VAL A 74 7.84 -6.39 1.52
C VAL A 74 7.31 -6.60 0.11
N THR A 75 6.10 -6.12 -0.18
CA THR A 75 5.46 -6.23 -1.50
C THR A 75 5.61 -4.96 -2.34
N GLY A 76 5.89 -3.83 -1.70
CA GLY A 76 6.16 -2.55 -2.32
C GLY A 76 6.70 -1.55 -1.30
N TRP A 77 7.10 -0.39 -1.76
CA TRP A 77 7.53 0.72 -0.92
C TRP A 77 7.40 2.05 -1.64
N CYS A 78 7.30 3.12 -0.86
CA CYS A 78 7.33 4.49 -1.33
C CYS A 78 8.70 5.12 -1.00
N SER A 79 9.41 5.59 -2.03
CA SER A 79 10.64 6.36 -1.89
C SER A 79 10.39 7.84 -2.17
N HIS A 80 11.09 8.72 -1.47
CA HIS A 80 11.01 10.16 -1.74
C HIS A 80 12.39 10.81 -1.68
N TRP A 81 12.54 11.91 -2.40
CA TRP A 81 13.75 12.73 -2.42
C TRP A 81 13.44 14.14 -1.94
N THR A 82 14.33 14.70 -1.14
CA THR A 82 14.17 16.04 -0.58
C THR A 82 15.29 16.96 -1.03
N ILE A 83 14.93 18.22 -1.33
CA ILE A 83 15.87 19.30 -1.56
C ILE A 83 15.50 20.44 -0.61
N ASN A 84 16.45 20.89 0.20
CA ASN A 84 16.23 21.94 1.22
C ASN A 84 15.02 21.65 2.13
N GLY A 85 14.86 20.37 2.57
CA GLY A 85 13.78 19.95 3.44
C GLY A 85 12.41 19.78 2.77
N LYS A 86 12.30 20.06 1.46
CA LYS A 86 11.04 19.88 0.71
C LYS A 86 11.12 18.62 -0.14
N VAL A 87 10.08 17.81 -0.10
CA VAL A 87 9.94 16.65 -1.00
C VAL A 87 9.76 17.16 -2.43
N THR A 88 10.58 16.67 -3.34
CA THR A 88 10.61 17.13 -4.75
C THR A 88 10.24 16.01 -5.72
N ARG A 89 10.37 14.76 -5.28
CA ARG A 89 10.04 13.58 -6.09
C ARG A 89 9.54 12.47 -5.17
N VAL A 90 8.58 11.70 -5.67
CA VAL A 90 8.07 10.50 -5.02
C VAL A 90 8.02 9.37 -6.05
N GLU A 91 8.44 8.17 -5.65
CA GLU A 91 8.39 6.97 -6.46
C GLU A 91 7.73 5.84 -5.68
N VAL A 92 6.71 5.24 -6.25
CA VAL A 92 6.07 4.03 -5.74
C VAL A 92 6.67 2.84 -6.47
N VAL A 93 7.26 1.92 -5.71
CA VAL A 93 7.90 0.72 -6.23
C VAL A 93 7.08 -0.50 -5.86
N LEU A 94 6.75 -1.31 -6.85
CA LEU A 94 6.07 -2.59 -6.67
C LEU A 94 7.08 -3.73 -6.84
N ARG A 95 7.04 -4.70 -5.97
CA ARG A 95 7.84 -5.91 -6.13
C ARG A 95 7.28 -6.78 -7.27
N ARG A 96 8.17 -7.34 -8.09
CA ARG A 96 7.80 -8.28 -9.15
C ARG A 96 7.16 -9.55 -8.58
N GLY A 97 6.24 -10.14 -9.34
CA GLY A 97 5.63 -11.42 -9.00
C GLY A 97 4.33 -11.32 -8.18
N LEU A 98 3.81 -10.13 -7.90
CA LEU A 98 2.54 -10.02 -7.17
C LEU A 98 1.34 -10.44 -8.04
N PRO A 99 0.40 -11.22 -7.49
CA PRO A 99 -0.91 -11.41 -8.09
C PRO A 99 -1.66 -10.07 -8.19
N ARG A 100 -2.60 -9.97 -9.10
CA ARG A 100 -3.27 -8.71 -9.46
C ARG A 100 -3.88 -7.95 -8.29
N VAL A 101 -4.62 -8.63 -7.41
CA VAL A 101 -5.29 -7.96 -6.28
C VAL A 101 -4.27 -7.50 -5.24
N ASP A 102 -3.23 -8.31 -4.99
CA ASP A 102 -2.11 -7.96 -4.10
C ASP A 102 -1.35 -6.75 -4.66
N ALA A 103 -1.10 -6.70 -5.97
CA ALA A 103 -0.48 -5.56 -6.64
C ALA A 103 -1.31 -4.28 -6.50
N ILE A 104 -2.63 -4.35 -6.69
CA ILE A 104 -3.53 -3.19 -6.51
C ILE A 104 -3.51 -2.73 -5.05
N SER A 105 -3.67 -3.65 -4.10
CA SER A 105 -3.65 -3.33 -2.67
C SER A 105 -2.35 -2.65 -2.27
N THR A 106 -1.21 -3.18 -2.72
CA THR A 106 0.11 -2.59 -2.47
C THR A 106 0.22 -1.20 -3.10
N PHE A 107 -0.17 -1.03 -4.38
CA PHE A 107 -0.12 0.30 -5.02
C PHE A 107 -0.91 1.35 -4.26
N VAL A 108 -2.13 1.02 -3.84
CA VAL A 108 -2.99 1.98 -3.13
C VAL A 108 -2.43 2.32 -1.77
N HIS A 109 -1.84 1.35 -1.06
CA HIS A 109 -1.14 1.56 0.20
C HIS A 109 0.05 2.51 0.02
N GLU A 110 0.90 2.25 -0.95
CA GLU A 110 2.08 3.08 -1.22
C GLU A 110 1.72 4.48 -1.79
N LEU A 111 0.59 4.60 -2.48
CA LEU A 111 0.02 5.91 -2.85
C LEU A 111 -0.44 6.70 -1.62
N GLY A 112 -0.89 6.03 -0.55
CA GLY A 112 -1.13 6.67 0.74
C GLY A 112 0.13 7.32 1.30
N HIS A 113 1.25 6.62 1.31
CA HIS A 113 2.56 7.18 1.69
C HIS A 113 3.00 8.31 0.76
N ALA A 114 2.82 8.15 -0.56
CA ALA A 114 3.15 9.19 -1.53
C ALA A 114 2.37 10.49 -1.26
N TYR A 115 1.08 10.37 -0.95
CA TYR A 115 0.25 11.48 -0.54
C TYR A 115 0.74 12.11 0.76
N ALA A 116 0.98 11.29 1.78
CA ALA A 116 1.47 11.75 3.08
C ALA A 116 2.79 12.55 2.97
N ARG A 117 3.74 12.05 2.16
CA ARG A 117 5.01 12.74 1.90
C ARG A 117 4.82 14.06 1.15
N GLY A 118 3.95 14.09 0.15
CA GLY A 118 3.62 15.30 -0.61
C GLY A 118 2.96 16.37 0.25
N GLU A 119 2.07 15.99 1.15
CA GLU A 119 1.35 16.86 2.07
C GLU A 119 2.15 17.25 3.34
N GLY A 120 3.35 16.69 3.50
CA GLY A 120 4.21 16.98 4.65
C GLY A 120 3.65 16.45 5.97
N PHE A 121 2.99 15.28 5.95
CA PHE A 121 2.50 14.66 7.18
C PHE A 121 3.66 14.29 8.11
N ASN A 122 3.44 14.49 9.41
CA ASN A 122 4.40 14.23 10.47
C ASN A 122 3.81 13.34 11.58
N ALA A 123 2.88 12.49 11.22
CA ALA A 123 2.20 11.58 12.14
C ALA A 123 3.14 10.50 12.71
N SER A 124 2.66 9.77 13.72
CA SER A 124 3.32 8.55 14.14
C SER A 124 3.29 7.52 13.00
N ASP A 125 4.31 6.67 12.93
CA ASP A 125 4.38 5.60 11.94
C ASP A 125 3.10 4.73 11.96
N SER A 126 2.55 4.46 13.16
CA SER A 126 1.32 3.69 13.32
C SER A 126 0.12 4.36 12.66
N LEU A 127 -0.09 5.67 12.86
CA LEU A 127 -1.23 6.39 12.29
C LEU A 127 -1.08 6.59 10.77
N GLU A 128 0.14 6.85 10.28
CA GLU A 128 0.42 6.94 8.84
C GLU A 128 0.13 5.60 8.15
N GLU A 129 0.62 4.49 8.71
CA GLU A 129 0.33 3.14 8.21
C GLU A 129 -1.17 2.82 8.27
N GLY A 130 -1.84 3.27 9.33
CA GLY A 130 -3.28 3.15 9.49
C GLY A 130 -4.06 3.87 8.41
N PHE A 131 -3.65 5.08 8.08
CA PHE A 131 -4.20 5.87 6.98
C PHE A 131 -4.01 5.16 5.63
N CYS A 132 -2.80 4.67 5.32
CA CYS A 132 -2.51 3.93 4.09
C CYS A 132 -3.36 2.66 3.97
N ASN A 133 -3.53 1.93 5.07
CA ASN A 133 -4.38 0.75 5.14
C ASN A 133 -5.88 1.11 4.98
N ALA A 134 -6.34 2.22 5.55
CA ALA A 134 -7.72 2.67 5.39
C ALA A 134 -8.04 3.03 3.93
N ILE A 135 -7.14 3.77 3.25
CA ILE A 135 -7.29 4.07 1.82
C ILE A 135 -7.34 2.77 1.01
N SER A 136 -6.42 1.84 1.29
CA SER A 136 -6.36 0.53 0.61
C SER A 136 -7.67 -0.25 0.82
N TYR A 137 -8.17 -0.31 2.04
CA TYR A 137 -9.44 -0.97 2.37
C TYR A 137 -10.62 -0.38 1.59
N PHE A 138 -10.79 0.94 1.60
CA PHE A 138 -11.88 1.61 0.89
C PHE A 138 -11.77 1.48 -0.62
N TYR A 139 -10.57 1.58 -1.17
CA TYR A 139 -10.32 1.39 -2.60
C TYR A 139 -10.69 -0.02 -3.05
N LEU A 140 -10.21 -1.03 -2.33
CA LEU A 140 -10.52 -2.44 -2.62
C LEU A 140 -12.03 -2.69 -2.54
N ASN A 141 -12.71 -2.16 -1.53
CA ASN A 141 -14.15 -2.30 -1.37
C ASN A 141 -14.95 -1.69 -2.52
N ARG A 142 -14.50 -0.54 -3.03
CA ARG A 142 -15.22 0.21 -4.06
C ARG A 142 -14.92 -0.25 -5.49
N PHE A 143 -13.67 -0.59 -5.79
CA PHE A 143 -13.18 -0.74 -7.16
C PHE A 143 -12.70 -2.15 -7.53
N VAL A 144 -12.57 -3.05 -6.55
CA VAL A 144 -11.99 -4.38 -6.76
C VAL A 144 -12.95 -5.46 -6.26
N PRO A 145 -13.93 -5.90 -7.07
CA PRO A 145 -14.80 -7.01 -6.71
C PRO A 145 -13.99 -8.27 -6.37
N GLY A 146 -14.44 -9.05 -5.40
CA GLY A 146 -13.76 -10.28 -4.97
C GLY A 146 -12.52 -10.06 -4.11
N SER A 147 -12.32 -8.84 -3.58
CA SER A 147 -11.18 -8.49 -2.71
C SER A 147 -11.43 -8.72 -1.21
N GLU A 148 -12.53 -9.39 -0.83
CA GLU A 148 -12.95 -9.58 0.58
C GLU A 148 -11.82 -10.15 1.44
N ARG A 149 -11.09 -11.11 0.90
CA ARG A 149 -9.96 -11.73 1.60
C ARG A 149 -8.89 -10.68 1.96
N HIS A 150 -8.51 -9.82 1.01
CA HIS A 150 -7.50 -8.78 1.22
C HIS A 150 -7.96 -7.75 2.24
N ARG A 151 -9.22 -7.35 2.18
CA ARG A 151 -9.83 -6.45 3.18
C ARG A 151 -9.83 -7.08 4.56
N ASN A 152 -10.15 -8.36 4.66
CA ASN A 152 -10.12 -9.10 5.92
C ASN A 152 -8.70 -9.18 6.50
N VAL A 153 -7.66 -9.31 5.66
CA VAL A 153 -6.27 -9.26 6.13
C VAL A 153 -5.96 -7.90 6.74
N ILE A 154 -6.37 -6.80 6.13
CA ILE A 154 -6.18 -5.45 6.68
C ILE A 154 -6.88 -5.29 8.04
N VAL A 155 -8.16 -5.67 8.11
CA VAL A 155 -8.99 -5.52 9.32
C VAL A 155 -8.47 -6.36 10.50
N ASN A 156 -8.00 -7.58 10.22
CA ASN A 156 -7.64 -8.55 11.25
C ASN A 156 -6.14 -8.52 11.63
N ARG A 157 -5.36 -7.54 11.17
CA ARG A 157 -3.97 -7.40 11.60
C ARG A 157 -3.89 -7.09 13.09
N SER A 158 -3.00 -7.80 13.79
CA SER A 158 -2.75 -7.64 15.24
C SER A 158 -1.49 -6.84 15.57
N ASP A 159 -0.71 -6.47 14.56
CA ASP A 159 0.52 -5.68 14.69
C ASP A 159 0.23 -4.16 14.76
N ASN A 160 1.29 -3.35 14.80
CA ASN A 160 1.19 -1.89 14.81
C ASN A 160 0.40 -1.33 13.62
N TYR A 161 0.47 -1.98 12.46
CA TYR A 161 -0.32 -1.61 11.28
C TYR A 161 -1.82 -1.80 11.51
N GLY A 162 -2.20 -2.87 12.19
CA GLY A 162 -3.59 -3.11 12.57
C GLY A 162 -4.08 -2.16 13.65
N ALA A 163 -3.24 -1.78 14.61
CA ALA A 163 -3.55 -0.78 15.61
C ALA A 163 -3.81 0.58 14.96
N GLY A 164 -2.91 1.04 14.10
CA GLY A 164 -3.06 2.29 13.35
C GLY A 164 -4.30 2.30 12.45
N PHE A 165 -4.62 1.17 11.79
CA PHE A 165 -5.85 1.04 10.98
C PHE A 165 -7.11 1.25 11.84
N ARG A 166 -7.20 0.62 13.02
CA ARG A 166 -8.35 0.79 13.92
C ARG A 166 -8.48 2.23 14.41
N GLU A 167 -7.34 2.88 14.74
CA GLU A 167 -7.29 4.29 15.12
C GLU A 167 -7.79 5.18 13.98
N ALA A 168 -7.24 5.05 12.77
CA ALA A 168 -7.66 5.80 11.59
C ALA A 168 -9.15 5.61 11.29
N MET A 169 -9.66 4.37 11.37
CA MET A 169 -11.08 4.06 11.15
C MET A 169 -11.98 4.64 12.22
N THR A 170 -11.53 4.73 13.47
CA THR A 170 -12.28 5.37 14.55
C THR A 170 -12.40 6.87 14.29
N ILE A 171 -11.29 7.54 13.96
CA ILE A 171 -11.31 8.98 13.61
C ILE A 171 -12.21 9.22 12.40
N LEU A 172 -12.08 8.40 11.34
CA LEU A 172 -12.91 8.53 10.14
C LEU A 172 -14.40 8.39 10.42
N ARG A 173 -14.78 7.46 11.28
CA ARG A 173 -16.18 7.21 11.64
C ARG A 173 -16.76 8.32 12.50
N ASP A 174 -16.01 8.80 13.49
CA ASP A 174 -16.52 9.68 14.55
C ASP A 174 -16.34 11.16 14.19
N GLU A 175 -15.28 11.51 13.45
CA GLU A 175 -14.88 12.90 13.18
C GLU A 175 -14.73 13.21 11.67
N GLY A 176 -14.63 12.18 10.82
CA GLY A 176 -14.52 12.29 9.36
C GLY A 176 -13.09 12.48 8.83
N MET A 177 -12.98 12.52 7.51
CA MET A 177 -11.69 12.62 6.81
C MET A 177 -10.90 13.90 7.15
N PRO A 178 -11.53 15.10 7.25
CA PRO A 178 -10.79 16.31 7.61
C PRO A 178 -10.06 16.20 8.95
N ALA A 179 -10.67 15.59 9.96
CA ALA A 179 -10.05 15.39 11.27
C ALA A 179 -8.86 14.43 11.20
N LEU A 180 -9.00 13.33 10.44
CA LEU A 180 -7.87 12.39 10.22
C LEU A 180 -6.69 13.10 9.54
N LEU A 181 -6.95 13.88 8.49
CA LEU A 181 -5.90 14.63 7.79
C LEU A 181 -5.24 15.68 8.69
N CYS A 182 -6.00 16.33 9.58
CA CYS A 182 -5.48 17.27 10.56
C CYS A 182 -4.51 16.56 11.52
N ARG A 183 -4.91 15.44 12.11
CA ARG A 183 -4.06 14.64 13.03
C ARG A 183 -2.79 14.11 12.34
N LEU A 184 -2.88 13.77 11.05
CA LEU A 184 -1.71 13.35 10.28
C LEU A 184 -0.71 14.49 10.05
N LYS A 185 -1.19 15.74 9.99
CA LYS A 185 -0.35 16.96 9.83
C LYS A 185 0.26 17.44 11.14
N GLU A 186 -0.50 17.38 12.24
CA GLU A 186 -0.08 17.92 13.54
C GLU A 186 1.11 17.17 14.16
N GLY A 187 1.32 15.92 13.77
CA GLY A 187 2.45 15.12 14.24
C GLY A 187 2.30 14.58 15.66
N LYS A 188 3.37 13.96 16.14
CA LYS A 188 3.51 13.52 17.53
C LYS A 188 3.44 14.76 18.41
N ALA A 189 2.41 14.87 19.25
CA ALA A 189 2.50 15.72 20.42
C ALA A 189 3.80 15.35 21.14
N GLN A 190 4.72 16.29 21.29
CA GLN A 190 6.01 16.11 21.93
C GLN A 190 5.85 15.70 23.38
#